data_3fdfa77870b21bb8676d9b325ff29f26
#
_entry.id   3fdfa77870b21bb8676d9b325ff29f26
#
_cell.length_a   1.000
_cell.length_b   1.000
_cell.length_c   1.000
_cell.angle_alpha   90.00
_cell.angle_beta   90.00
_cell.angle_gamma   90.00
#
_symmetry.space_group_name_H-M   'P 1'
#
loop_
_entity.id
_entity.type
_entity.pdbx_description
1 polymer ?
#
loop_
_entity_poly.entity_id
_entity_poly.type
_entity_poly.pdbx_seq_one_letter_code
_entity_poly.pdbx_strand_id
1 'polypeptide(L)'
;MLKDIQKGIRKDFVTFLGTGTGKATGVGLQAAMAQVWGQMQALFEDTAIETVYFMNPLDVADYLGSAQITTQTAFGMSYIENFLGMGTAILASDIPKGKIYATAAENIVLYYIPVTSSDMAMAFDLTADETGLIGIHTGATYDNLSAETVAASGVGLFAEKLDGIVVGTITSAAAA
;
A
#
# COMPACT_ATOMS: atom_id res chain seq x y z
N MET A 1 16.37 10.12 5.89
CA MET A 1 16.92 8.96 5.14
C MET A 1 16.04 7.72 5.30
N LEU A 2 15.92 7.09 6.48
CA LEU A 2 15.11 5.87 6.64
C LEU A 2 13.65 6.08 6.24
N LYS A 3 13.02 7.12 6.77
CA LYS A 3 11.64 7.51 6.40
C LYS A 3 11.45 7.79 4.91
N ASP A 4 12.49 8.28 4.23
CA ASP A 4 12.43 8.58 2.80
C ASP A 4 12.45 7.29 1.97
N ILE A 5 13.25 6.30 2.39
CA ILE A 5 13.27 4.97 1.77
C ILE A 5 11.92 4.27 1.98
N GLN A 6 11.40 4.26 3.20
CA GLN A 6 10.07 3.70 3.51
C GLN A 6 8.97 4.38 2.68
N LYS A 7 9.04 5.71 2.54
CA LYS A 7 8.12 6.45 1.68
C LYS A 7 8.29 6.09 0.21
N GLY A 8 9.52 5.86 -0.25
CA GLY A 8 9.82 5.38 -1.60
C GLY A 8 9.16 4.03 -1.88
N ILE A 9 9.39 3.04 -1.01
CA ILE A 9 8.78 1.70 -1.11
C ILE A 9 7.25 1.79 -1.16
N ARG A 10 6.65 2.60 -0.30
CA ARG A 10 5.19 2.79 -0.29
C ARG A 10 4.70 3.43 -1.59
N LYS A 11 5.42 4.43 -2.12
CA LYS A 11 5.09 5.08 -3.39
C LYS A 11 5.16 4.10 -4.56
N ASP A 12 6.18 3.25 -4.59
CA ASP A 12 6.35 2.20 -5.60
C ASP A 12 5.19 1.19 -5.51
N PHE A 13 4.78 0.82 -4.32
CA PHE A 13 3.62 -0.04 -4.09
C PHE A 13 2.32 0.60 -4.62
N VAL A 14 2.06 1.87 -4.32
CA VAL A 14 0.88 2.59 -4.84
C VAL A 14 0.93 2.71 -6.36
N THR A 15 2.11 2.96 -6.93
CA THR A 15 2.31 3.00 -8.38
C THR A 15 2.01 1.64 -9.01
N PHE A 16 2.48 0.56 -8.39
CA PHE A 16 2.20 -0.81 -8.82
C PHE A 16 0.70 -1.13 -8.78
N LEU A 17 -0.03 -0.77 -7.71
CA LEU A 17 -1.49 -0.91 -7.65
C LEU A 17 -2.19 -0.19 -8.81
N GLY A 18 -1.66 0.95 -9.23
CA GLY A 18 -2.19 1.72 -10.37
C GLY A 18 -2.07 1.01 -11.72
N THR A 19 -1.22 -0.02 -11.84
CA THR A 19 -1.06 -0.83 -13.06
C THR A 19 -2.17 -1.87 -13.23
N GLY A 20 -3.02 -2.07 -12.22
CA GLY A 20 -4.13 -3.02 -12.28
C GLY A 20 -5.04 -2.79 -13.49
N THR A 21 -5.47 -3.89 -14.12
CA THR A 21 -6.27 -3.85 -15.34
C THR A 21 -7.78 -3.90 -15.07
N GLY A 22 -8.20 -4.37 -13.89
CA GLY A 22 -9.59 -4.31 -13.44
C GLY A 22 -10.05 -2.86 -13.31
N LYS A 23 -11.27 -2.54 -13.78
CA LYS A 23 -11.81 -1.18 -13.75
C LYS A 23 -13.22 -1.16 -13.20
N ALA A 24 -13.49 -0.21 -12.30
CA ALA A 24 -14.81 0.04 -11.77
C ALA A 24 -15.04 1.56 -11.62
N THR A 25 -16.29 2.01 -11.69
CA THR A 25 -16.62 3.43 -11.53
C THR A 25 -17.95 3.55 -10.79
N GLY A 26 -18.06 4.50 -9.88
CA GLY A 26 -19.29 4.78 -9.16
C GLY A 26 -19.43 6.24 -8.77
N VAL A 27 -20.68 6.69 -8.59
CA VAL A 27 -20.98 8.04 -8.16
C VAL A 27 -20.94 8.11 -6.63
N GLY A 28 -19.96 8.81 -6.12
CA GLY A 28 -19.66 8.86 -4.68
C GLY A 28 -18.91 7.62 -4.17
N LEU A 29 -18.39 7.73 -2.94
CA LEU A 29 -17.54 6.70 -2.35
C LEU A 29 -18.23 5.34 -2.23
N GLN A 30 -19.45 5.31 -1.69
CA GLN A 30 -20.17 4.06 -1.43
C GLN A 30 -20.49 3.29 -2.71
N ALA A 31 -20.98 3.99 -3.76
CA ALA A 31 -21.28 3.35 -5.03
C ALA A 31 -20.00 2.87 -5.73
N ALA A 32 -18.93 3.66 -5.69
CA ALA A 32 -17.64 3.24 -6.25
C ALA A 32 -17.09 2.02 -5.55
N MET A 33 -17.13 1.96 -4.21
CA MET A 33 -16.72 0.79 -3.44
C MET A 33 -17.57 -0.45 -3.74
N ALA A 34 -18.88 -0.31 -3.85
CA ALA A 34 -19.78 -1.42 -4.19
C ALA A 34 -19.45 -2.00 -5.57
N GLN A 35 -19.16 -1.15 -6.56
CA GLN A 35 -18.76 -1.58 -7.89
C GLN A 35 -17.40 -2.28 -7.89
N VAL A 36 -16.44 -1.75 -7.15
CA VAL A 36 -15.11 -2.38 -6.98
C VAL A 36 -15.25 -3.74 -6.30
N TRP A 37 -16.03 -3.82 -5.23
CA TRP A 37 -16.33 -5.08 -4.53
C TRP A 37 -16.97 -6.10 -5.46
N GLY A 38 -17.97 -5.70 -6.24
CA GLY A 38 -18.63 -6.56 -7.21
C GLY A 38 -17.68 -7.12 -8.27
N GLN A 39 -16.76 -6.28 -8.79
CA GLN A 39 -15.71 -6.71 -9.70
C GLN A 39 -14.75 -7.71 -9.04
N MET A 40 -14.34 -7.47 -7.80
CA MET A 40 -13.48 -8.38 -7.05
C MET A 40 -14.16 -9.74 -6.86
N GLN A 41 -15.43 -9.78 -6.46
CA GLN A 41 -16.18 -11.02 -6.29
C GLN A 41 -16.31 -11.79 -7.62
N ALA A 42 -16.55 -11.09 -8.73
CA ALA A 42 -16.64 -11.71 -10.05
C ALA A 42 -15.31 -12.30 -10.54
N LEU A 43 -14.19 -11.67 -10.21
CA LEU A 43 -12.84 -12.13 -10.61
C LEU A 43 -12.33 -13.33 -9.78
N PHE A 44 -12.83 -13.49 -8.56
CA PHE A 44 -12.42 -14.52 -7.62
C PHE A 44 -13.61 -15.38 -7.16
N GLU A 45 -14.60 -15.59 -8.02
CA GLU A 45 -15.89 -16.25 -7.71
C GLU A 45 -15.77 -17.63 -7.06
N ASP A 46 -14.69 -18.36 -7.35
CA ASP A 46 -14.44 -19.70 -6.82
C ASP A 46 -13.64 -19.72 -5.50
N THR A 47 -13.28 -18.55 -4.98
CA THR A 47 -12.38 -18.45 -3.81
C THR A 47 -12.91 -17.42 -2.82
N ALA A 48 -13.01 -17.82 -1.55
CA ALA A 48 -13.28 -16.86 -0.47
C ALA A 48 -12.06 -15.95 -0.32
N ILE A 49 -12.20 -14.67 -0.71
CA ILE A 49 -11.12 -13.68 -0.66
C ILE A 49 -11.34 -12.66 0.45
N GLU A 50 -10.27 -12.28 1.09
CA GLU A 50 -10.23 -11.06 1.89
C GLU A 50 -9.83 -9.88 0.97
N THR A 51 -10.76 -8.96 0.75
CA THR A 51 -10.51 -7.79 -0.10
C THR A 51 -9.90 -6.66 0.72
N VAL A 52 -8.78 -6.13 0.23
CA VAL A 52 -8.11 -4.96 0.80
C VAL A 52 -8.28 -3.78 -0.15
N TYR A 53 -8.77 -2.67 0.37
CA TYR A 53 -8.96 -1.42 -0.35
C TYR A 53 -7.90 -0.42 0.06
N PHE A 54 -7.35 0.29 -0.91
CA PHE A 54 -6.42 1.39 -0.69
C PHE A 54 -7.04 2.67 -1.23
N MET A 55 -7.12 3.70 -0.40
CA MET A 55 -7.78 4.95 -0.78
C MET A 55 -7.19 6.17 -0.08
N ASN A 56 -7.48 7.35 -0.61
CA ASN A 56 -7.04 8.60 0.00
C ASN A 56 -7.89 8.92 1.23
N PRO A 57 -7.30 9.34 2.35
CA PRO A 57 -8.04 9.75 3.55
C PRO A 57 -9.09 10.82 3.31
N LEU A 58 -8.84 11.73 2.34
CA LEU A 58 -9.78 12.80 2.02
C LEU A 58 -11.07 12.29 1.37
N ASP A 59 -11.01 11.14 0.68
CA ASP A 59 -12.20 10.55 0.05
C ASP A 59 -13.14 9.89 1.07
N VAL A 60 -12.60 9.53 2.24
CA VAL A 60 -13.39 8.94 3.34
C VAL A 60 -13.67 9.91 4.49
N ALA A 61 -13.13 11.14 4.42
CA ALA A 61 -13.21 12.10 5.50
C ALA A 61 -14.64 12.41 5.91
N ASP A 62 -15.54 12.63 4.95
CA ASP A 62 -16.95 12.94 5.22
C ASP A 62 -17.65 11.75 5.88
N TYR A 63 -17.30 10.53 5.49
CA TYR A 63 -17.85 9.31 6.07
C TYR A 63 -17.33 9.10 7.49
N LEU A 64 -16.03 9.29 7.73
CA LEU A 64 -15.43 9.20 9.07
C LEU A 64 -15.98 10.25 10.02
N GLY A 65 -16.29 11.44 9.52
CA GLY A 65 -16.88 12.52 10.31
C GLY A 65 -18.34 12.25 10.79
N SER A 66 -19.07 11.42 10.05
CA SER A 66 -20.46 11.05 10.38
C SER A 66 -20.59 9.73 11.13
N ALA A 67 -19.59 8.86 11.06
CA ALA A 67 -19.60 7.52 11.65
C ALA A 67 -18.62 7.44 12.83
N GLN A 68 -19.01 6.81 13.92
CA GLN A 68 -18.09 6.47 15.03
C GLN A 68 -17.25 5.25 14.64
N ILE A 69 -16.24 5.47 13.81
CA ILE A 69 -15.35 4.42 13.34
C ILE A 69 -13.97 4.58 13.99
N THR A 70 -13.45 3.49 14.53
CA THR A 70 -12.09 3.44 15.06
C THR A 70 -11.10 3.21 13.94
N THR A 71 -10.17 4.13 13.76
CA THR A 71 -9.02 3.96 12.86
C THR A 71 -7.87 3.31 13.62
N GLN A 72 -7.26 2.31 13.03
CA GLN A 72 -6.05 1.67 13.54
C GLN A 72 -4.85 2.12 12.71
N THR A 73 -3.63 1.94 13.24
CA THR A 73 -2.41 2.35 12.54
C THR A 73 -1.42 1.20 12.48
N ALA A 74 -0.94 0.87 11.29
CA ALA A 74 0.13 -0.08 11.06
C ALA A 74 1.07 0.43 9.95
N PHE A 75 2.39 0.25 10.11
CA PHE A 75 3.42 0.68 9.15
C PHE A 75 3.29 2.15 8.70
N GLY A 76 2.83 3.03 9.59
CA GLY A 76 2.64 4.46 9.29
C GLY A 76 1.44 4.77 8.40
N MET A 77 0.55 3.80 8.16
CA MET A 77 -0.72 3.97 7.46
C MET A 77 -1.88 3.70 8.42
N SER A 78 -2.96 4.47 8.28
CA SER A 78 -4.21 4.21 9.00
C SER A 78 -5.04 3.20 8.23
N TYR A 79 -5.72 2.31 8.92
CA TYR A 79 -6.64 1.36 8.31
C TYR A 79 -7.94 1.23 9.10
N ILE A 80 -8.98 0.77 8.43
CA ILE A 80 -10.32 0.54 8.99
C ILE A 80 -10.72 -0.88 8.62
N GLU A 81 -10.93 -1.72 9.62
CA GLU A 81 -11.43 -3.08 9.42
C GLU A 81 -12.90 -3.06 9.05
N ASN A 82 -13.30 -3.98 8.20
CA ASN A 82 -14.68 -4.17 7.77
C ASN A 82 -15.37 -2.87 7.29
N PHE A 83 -14.64 -2.07 6.50
CA PHE A 83 -15.15 -0.80 5.99
C PHE A 83 -16.36 -1.04 5.07
N LEU A 84 -17.49 -0.43 5.41
CA LEU A 84 -18.78 -0.62 4.75
C LEU A 84 -19.24 -2.10 4.64
N GLY A 85 -18.70 -3.00 5.47
CA GLY A 85 -19.00 -4.44 5.40
C GLY A 85 -18.36 -5.17 4.22
N MET A 86 -17.40 -4.54 3.51
CA MET A 86 -16.83 -5.08 2.27
C MET A 86 -15.37 -5.56 2.41
N GLY A 87 -14.70 -5.23 3.51
CA GLY A 87 -13.30 -5.61 3.74
C GLY A 87 -12.47 -4.53 4.43
N THR A 88 -11.16 -4.68 4.43
CA THR A 88 -10.25 -3.76 5.11
C THR A 88 -9.85 -2.59 4.20
N ALA A 89 -10.02 -1.36 4.69
CA ALA A 89 -9.61 -0.15 3.98
C ALA A 89 -8.31 0.41 4.58
N ILE A 90 -7.28 0.55 3.77
CA ILE A 90 -6.00 1.17 4.11
C ILE A 90 -5.98 2.59 3.55
N LEU A 91 -5.71 3.56 4.43
CA LEU A 91 -5.72 4.98 4.10
C LEU A 91 -4.29 5.47 3.89
N ALA A 92 -3.98 5.94 2.70
CA ALA A 92 -2.68 6.50 2.38
C ALA A 92 -2.80 7.78 1.54
N SER A 93 -2.14 8.84 1.96
CA SER A 93 -2.15 10.13 1.27
C SER A 93 -1.43 10.11 -0.08
N ASP A 94 -0.61 9.08 -0.32
CA ASP A 94 0.09 8.89 -1.60
C ASP A 94 -0.84 8.40 -2.71
N ILE A 95 -2.06 7.94 -2.36
CA ILE A 95 -3.08 7.53 -3.32
C ILE A 95 -3.76 8.76 -3.90
N PRO A 96 -3.91 8.85 -5.23
CA PRO A 96 -4.61 9.96 -5.85
C PRO A 96 -6.06 10.06 -5.36
N LYS A 97 -6.51 11.29 -5.03
CA LYS A 97 -7.90 11.54 -4.67
C LYS A 97 -8.86 11.09 -5.77
N GLY A 98 -9.97 10.51 -5.40
CA GLY A 98 -10.96 9.95 -6.33
C GLY A 98 -10.59 8.57 -6.90
N LYS A 99 -9.54 7.92 -6.37
CA LYS A 99 -9.15 6.57 -6.76
C LYS A 99 -9.26 5.61 -5.60
N ILE A 100 -9.73 4.41 -5.91
CA ILE A 100 -9.76 3.26 -5.02
C ILE A 100 -8.97 2.15 -5.71
N TYR A 101 -7.96 1.61 -5.04
CA TYR A 101 -7.30 0.40 -5.50
C TYR A 101 -7.76 -0.75 -4.61
N ALA A 102 -8.18 -1.85 -5.21
CA ALA A 102 -8.61 -3.04 -4.48
C ALA A 102 -7.93 -4.28 -5.01
N THR A 103 -7.56 -5.17 -4.12
CA THR A 103 -6.99 -6.47 -4.47
C THR A 103 -7.32 -7.49 -3.37
N ALA A 104 -7.21 -8.77 -3.69
CA ALA A 104 -7.20 -9.81 -2.67
C ALA A 104 -5.89 -9.73 -1.86
N ALA A 105 -5.96 -10.00 -0.56
CA ALA A 105 -4.79 -9.92 0.32
C ALA A 105 -3.63 -10.81 -0.17
N GLU A 106 -3.94 -11.96 -0.75
CA GLU A 106 -2.96 -12.94 -1.24
C GLU A 106 -2.47 -12.68 -2.68
N ASN A 107 -3.09 -11.72 -3.39
CA ASN A 107 -2.78 -11.49 -4.81
C ASN A 107 -1.44 -10.77 -5.04
N ILE A 108 -0.91 -10.08 -4.04
CA ILE A 108 0.35 -9.33 -4.16
C ILE A 108 1.41 -9.98 -3.30
N VAL A 109 2.51 -10.34 -3.93
CA VAL A 109 3.68 -10.92 -3.28
C VAL A 109 4.81 -9.90 -3.28
N LEU A 110 5.36 -9.63 -2.11
CA LEU A 110 6.54 -8.81 -1.91
C LEU A 110 7.78 -9.71 -1.87
N TYR A 111 8.68 -9.53 -2.81
CA TYR A 111 10.02 -10.11 -2.78
C TYR A 111 11.00 -9.10 -2.22
N TYR A 112 11.88 -9.51 -1.35
CA TYR A 112 12.91 -8.63 -0.80
C TYR A 112 14.24 -9.36 -0.65
N ILE A 113 15.33 -8.60 -0.67
CA ILE A 113 16.66 -9.11 -0.38
C ILE A 113 16.87 -9.09 1.13
N PRO A 114 17.09 -10.25 1.79
CA PRO A 114 17.30 -10.29 3.24
C PRO A 114 18.60 -9.55 3.59
N VAL A 115 18.49 -8.44 4.28
CA VAL A 115 19.65 -7.57 4.58
C VAL A 115 20.61 -8.16 5.61
N THR A 116 20.17 -9.15 6.41
CA THR A 116 20.99 -9.79 7.46
C THR A 116 21.65 -11.09 7.01
N SER A 117 21.20 -11.68 5.89
CA SER A 117 21.66 -13.01 5.43
C SER A 117 22.21 -13.03 4.01
N SER A 118 22.17 -11.91 3.29
CA SER A 118 22.75 -11.80 1.95
C SER A 118 24.24 -11.53 2.01
N ASP A 119 24.99 -11.98 0.98
CA ASP A 119 26.42 -11.67 0.84
C ASP A 119 26.68 -10.16 0.85
N MET A 120 25.75 -9.37 0.31
CA MET A 120 25.82 -7.91 0.32
C MET A 120 25.67 -7.34 1.74
N ALA A 121 24.76 -7.90 2.55
CA ALA A 121 24.59 -7.49 3.94
C ALA A 121 25.85 -7.76 4.76
N MET A 122 26.47 -8.93 4.56
CA MET A 122 27.73 -9.28 5.24
C MET A 122 28.90 -8.44 4.76
N ALA A 123 28.98 -8.12 3.46
CA ALA A 123 30.07 -7.32 2.89
C ALA A 123 30.04 -5.85 3.36
N PHE A 124 28.85 -5.31 3.65
CA PHE A 124 28.67 -3.93 4.06
C PHE A 124 28.29 -3.76 5.53
N ASP A 125 28.34 -4.83 6.33
CA ASP A 125 28.00 -4.82 7.77
C ASP A 125 26.64 -4.11 8.04
N LEU A 126 25.61 -4.53 7.29
CA LEU A 126 24.28 -3.93 7.36
C LEU A 126 23.49 -4.48 8.56
N THR A 127 22.89 -3.58 9.30
CA THR A 127 21.91 -3.88 10.35
C THR A 127 20.50 -3.62 9.79
N ALA A 128 19.58 -4.58 9.97
CA ALA A 128 18.20 -4.43 9.54
C ALA A 128 17.44 -3.40 10.38
N ASP A 129 16.56 -2.65 9.74
CA ASP A 129 15.57 -1.83 10.44
C ASP A 129 14.45 -2.69 11.06
N GLU A 130 13.47 -2.05 11.72
CA GLU A 130 12.33 -2.74 12.36
C GLU A 130 11.48 -3.53 11.36
N THR A 131 11.49 -3.16 10.07
CA THR A 131 10.73 -3.86 9.03
C THR A 131 11.48 -5.04 8.43
N GLY A 132 12.80 -5.12 8.62
CA GLY A 132 13.68 -6.11 7.99
C GLY A 132 13.93 -5.87 6.49
N LEU A 133 13.39 -4.80 5.91
CA LEU A 133 13.48 -4.47 4.49
C LEU A 133 14.62 -3.52 4.15
N ILE A 134 15.14 -2.79 5.14
CA ILE A 134 16.17 -1.77 4.94
C ILE A 134 17.38 -2.13 5.78
N GLY A 135 18.52 -2.26 5.12
CA GLY A 135 19.81 -2.41 5.76
C GLY A 135 20.47 -1.06 5.99
N ILE A 136 21.05 -0.86 7.15
CA ILE A 136 21.69 0.39 7.56
C ILE A 136 23.09 0.07 8.06
N HIS A 137 24.07 0.83 7.59
CA HIS A 137 25.45 0.85 8.12
C HIS A 137 25.84 2.29 8.44
N THR A 138 26.53 2.50 9.58
CA THR A 138 27.11 3.79 9.93
C THR A 138 28.57 3.58 10.27
N GLY A 139 29.43 4.15 9.46
CA GLY A 139 30.88 4.13 9.63
C GLY A 139 31.46 5.48 9.99
N ALA A 140 32.54 5.48 10.77
CA ALA A 140 33.31 6.69 11.05
C ALA A 140 34.36 6.92 9.97
N THR A 141 34.43 8.13 9.42
CA THR A 141 35.48 8.55 8.49
C THR A 141 36.46 9.45 9.28
N TYR A 142 37.62 8.87 9.62
CA TYR A 142 38.58 9.51 10.51
C TYR A 142 39.35 10.67 9.86
N ASP A 143 39.43 10.71 8.52
CA ASP A 143 40.18 11.73 7.78
C ASP A 143 39.58 13.15 7.96
N ASN A 144 38.26 13.21 8.13
CA ASN A 144 37.53 14.48 8.28
C ASN A 144 36.65 14.52 9.54
N LEU A 145 36.79 13.53 10.44
CA LEU A 145 35.99 13.39 11.67
C LEU A 145 34.48 13.41 11.40
N SER A 146 34.05 12.78 10.35
CA SER A 146 32.62 12.63 9.99
C SER A 146 32.13 11.21 10.17
N ALA A 147 30.81 11.05 10.26
CA ALA A 147 30.14 9.75 10.19
C ALA A 147 29.35 9.67 8.87
N GLU A 148 29.54 8.58 8.14
CA GLU A 148 28.79 8.28 6.94
C GLU A 148 27.77 7.19 7.25
N THR A 149 26.50 7.43 6.88
CA THR A 149 25.43 6.45 7.04
C THR A 149 24.92 6.06 5.66
N VAL A 150 24.99 4.78 5.36
CA VAL A 150 24.45 4.18 4.12
C VAL A 150 23.23 3.36 4.47
N ALA A 151 22.19 3.48 3.65
CA ALA A 151 21.01 2.63 3.76
C ALA A 151 20.70 2.01 2.40
N ALA A 152 20.38 0.73 2.40
CA ALA A 152 20.09 -0.04 1.20
C ALA A 152 18.80 -0.87 1.40
N SER A 153 17.99 -0.98 0.35
CA SER A 153 16.81 -1.82 0.31
C SER A 153 16.67 -2.41 -1.09
N GLY A 154 16.29 -3.67 -1.18
CA GLY A 154 15.97 -4.34 -2.43
C GLY A 154 14.61 -5.00 -2.30
N VAL A 155 13.59 -4.40 -2.92
CA VAL A 155 12.22 -4.91 -2.91
C VAL A 155 11.67 -5.01 -4.34
N GLY A 156 10.86 -6.04 -4.58
CA GLY A 156 10.12 -6.23 -5.82
C GLY A 156 8.69 -6.65 -5.54
N LEU A 157 7.76 -6.20 -6.35
CA LEU A 157 6.33 -6.50 -6.22
C LEU A 157 5.88 -7.34 -7.41
N PHE A 158 5.09 -8.34 -7.14
CA PHE A 158 4.50 -9.22 -8.14
C PHE A 158 3.02 -9.44 -7.80
N ALA A 159 2.14 -9.40 -8.81
CA ALA A 159 0.75 -9.80 -8.68
C ALA A 159 0.54 -11.15 -9.38
N GLU A 160 -0.08 -12.10 -8.71
CA GLU A 160 -0.43 -13.38 -9.31
C GLU A 160 -1.45 -13.21 -10.43
N LYS A 161 -2.44 -12.31 -10.19
CA LYS A 161 -3.42 -11.87 -11.18
C LYS A 161 -3.38 -10.36 -11.30
N LEU A 162 -2.96 -9.83 -12.44
CA LEU A 162 -2.93 -8.38 -12.65
C LEU A 162 -4.33 -7.78 -12.84
N ASP A 163 -5.27 -8.54 -13.39
CA ASP A 163 -6.70 -8.22 -13.44
C ASP A 163 -7.36 -8.32 -12.07
N GLY A 164 -6.77 -9.07 -11.13
CA GLY A 164 -7.15 -9.11 -9.72
C GLY A 164 -6.80 -7.84 -8.93
N ILE A 165 -6.19 -6.83 -9.55
CA ILE A 165 -6.06 -5.48 -9.01
C ILE A 165 -7.08 -4.60 -9.72
N VAL A 166 -8.12 -4.18 -9.00
CA VAL A 166 -9.20 -3.34 -9.51
C VAL A 166 -8.95 -1.87 -9.18
N VAL A 167 -8.91 -1.04 -10.22
CA VAL A 167 -8.80 0.41 -10.09
C VAL A 167 -10.19 1.04 -10.17
N GLY A 168 -10.72 1.43 -9.04
CA GLY A 168 -11.97 2.16 -8.90
C GLY A 168 -11.80 3.66 -9.14
N THR A 169 -12.82 4.29 -9.70
CA THR A 169 -12.90 5.75 -9.85
C THR A 169 -14.15 6.27 -9.18
N ILE A 170 -13.97 7.20 -8.26
CA ILE A 170 -15.07 7.93 -7.62
C ILE A 170 -15.40 9.12 -8.49
N THR A 171 -16.62 9.17 -9.02
CA THR A 171 -17.12 10.30 -9.77
C THR A 171 -18.05 11.16 -8.91
N SER A 172 -18.09 12.46 -9.16
CA SER A 172 -19.11 13.33 -8.58
C SER A 172 -20.45 13.13 -9.31
N ALA A 173 -21.58 13.29 -8.60
CA ALA A 173 -22.84 13.43 -9.28
C ALA A 173 -22.74 14.63 -10.25
N ALA A 174 -23.16 14.45 -11.50
CA ALA A 174 -23.28 15.59 -12.40
C ALA A 174 -24.20 16.63 -11.74
N ALA A 175 -23.74 17.87 -11.65
CA ALA A 175 -24.61 18.95 -11.19
C ALA A 175 -25.77 19.02 -12.20
N ALA A 176 -26.99 18.75 -11.71
CA ALA A 176 -28.21 18.84 -12.49
C ALA A 176 -28.55 20.32 -12.73
#